data_30439850d93a3bdffea8603aafd05706
#
_entry.id   30439850d93a3bdffea8603aafd05706
#
_cell.length_a   1.000
_cell.length_b   1.000
_cell.length_c   1.000
_cell.angle_alpha   90.00
_cell.angle_beta   90.00
_cell.angle_gamma   90.00
#
_symmetry.space_group_name_H-M   'P 1'
#
loop_
_entity.id
_entity.type
_entity.pdbx_description
1 polymer ?
#
loop_
_entity_poly.entity_id
_entity_poly.type
_entity_poly.pdbx_seq_one_letter_code
_entity_poly.pdbx_strand_id
1 'polypeptide(L)'
;MKNLVKGIIRKAANVALDKTTPLDTNVAEITPYTFRKTEFPRKRINLLVPSVNPEHVFGGISTALKFFEELAAKTGYDRRIILVDSPPTEEARKKYGTDYTFLEPEQDSTDRAQIVPYSNRYGRQIGVSDKDIFMFTGWWTAHCAQEACEEFEKKEGIAPRPFINFIQDFEPGFYPWSTRYLLAEASYKNRYPQIAIFNTGLLRDYFKLNGFRFQHEYAFEPVLNASLKEELYKAGDTLDKKKQILLYGRPGTERNAFNLIVAALKKWVWMQKDIGEWEIYSAGEQHEDVDLGNGKVIHSVGKLTLKGYADILKESYAGISLMASPHPSYPPLEMSVFEVKVITNTFANKDLKDFNDNILSLDNISPNCVSARLMEICDGYTPKVPHRIVNKDYCENADIFSFISEIKELL
;
A
#
# COMPACT_ATOMS: atom_id res chain seq x y z
N MET A 1 42.51 -10.02 -2.27
CA MET A 1 43.12 -8.85 -1.66
C MET A 1 42.32 -7.55 -1.90
N LYS A 2 41.96 -7.15 -3.13
CA LYS A 2 41.22 -5.90 -3.41
C LYS A 2 39.86 -5.76 -2.67
N ASN A 3 39.09 -6.83 -2.52
CA ASN A 3 37.79 -6.79 -1.86
C ASN A 3 37.92 -6.70 -0.32
N LEU A 4 38.97 -7.29 0.26
CA LEU A 4 39.24 -7.19 1.68
C LEU A 4 39.67 -5.78 2.06
N VAL A 5 40.52 -5.16 1.23
CA VAL A 5 40.95 -3.75 1.42
C VAL A 5 39.78 -2.78 1.28
N LYS A 6 38.87 -2.98 0.29
CA LYS A 6 37.65 -2.17 0.16
C LYS A 6 36.73 -2.32 1.37
N GLY A 7 36.60 -3.53 1.93
CA GLY A 7 35.79 -3.78 3.14
C GLY A 7 36.36 -3.07 4.38
N ILE A 8 37.70 -3.08 4.53
CA ILE A 8 38.39 -2.39 5.64
C ILE A 8 38.26 -0.87 5.50
N ILE A 9 38.47 -0.34 4.28
CA ILE A 9 38.32 1.10 4.02
C ILE A 9 36.89 1.57 4.26
N ARG A 10 35.89 0.79 3.84
CA ARG A 10 34.47 1.10 4.08
C ARG A 10 34.11 1.07 5.58
N LYS A 11 34.66 0.11 6.33
CA LYS A 11 34.51 0.01 7.78
C LYS A 11 35.18 1.17 8.51
N ALA A 12 36.40 1.54 8.10
CA ALA A 12 37.12 2.67 8.66
C ALA A 12 36.46 4.01 8.31
N ALA A 13 35.96 4.17 7.09
CA ALA A 13 35.21 5.36 6.68
C ALA A 13 33.88 5.49 7.45
N ASN A 14 33.14 4.40 7.66
CA ASN A 14 31.93 4.42 8.46
C ASN A 14 32.22 4.77 9.93
N VAL A 15 33.30 4.20 10.53
CA VAL A 15 33.70 4.54 11.91
C VAL A 15 34.18 5.99 12.03
N ALA A 16 34.80 6.55 11.00
CA ALA A 16 35.21 7.97 10.98
C ALA A 16 34.00 8.90 10.78
N LEU A 17 33.05 8.53 9.91
CA LEU A 17 31.79 9.25 9.73
C LEU A 17 30.93 9.22 11.02
N ASP A 18 30.82 8.08 11.68
CA ASP A 18 30.08 7.94 12.95
C ASP A 18 30.63 8.85 14.08
N LYS A 19 31.91 9.19 14.05
CA LYS A 19 32.52 10.07 15.04
C LYS A 19 32.41 11.58 14.75
N THR A 20 32.05 11.93 13.53
CA THR A 20 32.04 13.35 13.07
C THR A 20 30.66 13.84 12.63
N THR A 21 29.72 12.91 12.40
CA THR A 21 28.34 13.27 12.00
C THR A 21 27.52 13.59 13.24
N PRO A 22 26.86 14.75 13.33
CA PRO A 22 25.92 15.05 14.41
C PRO A 22 24.88 13.95 14.52
N LEU A 23 24.60 13.52 15.75
CA LEU A 23 23.57 12.52 16.02
C LEU A 23 22.19 13.11 15.69
N ASP A 24 21.55 12.62 14.63
CA ASP A 24 20.15 12.93 14.35
C ASP A 24 19.26 12.04 15.21
N THR A 25 18.58 12.63 16.16
CA THR A 25 17.64 11.97 17.07
C THR A 25 16.18 12.14 16.66
N ASN A 26 15.91 12.84 15.55
CA ASN A 26 14.55 13.12 15.10
C ASN A 26 13.94 11.90 14.38
N VAL A 27 12.67 11.67 14.67
CA VAL A 27 11.79 10.79 13.90
C VAL A 27 10.81 11.70 13.17
N ALA A 28 11.10 12.01 11.92
CA ALA A 28 10.37 13.02 11.14
C ALA A 28 8.86 12.71 11.06
N GLU A 29 8.51 11.44 11.01
CA GLU A 29 7.12 10.96 10.91
C GLU A 29 6.28 11.42 12.11
N ILE A 30 6.84 11.55 13.30
CA ILE A 30 6.11 11.97 14.51
C ILE A 30 6.26 13.46 14.83
N THR A 31 6.53 14.31 13.84
CA THR A 31 6.45 15.76 14.04
C THR A 31 5.03 16.13 14.55
N PRO A 32 4.91 16.75 15.75
CA PRO A 32 3.62 16.90 16.42
C PRO A 32 2.59 17.69 15.64
N TYR A 33 1.33 17.30 15.78
CA TYR A 33 0.19 18.14 15.41
C TYR A 33 -0.20 19.02 16.60
N THR A 34 -0.73 20.19 16.32
CA THR A 34 -1.23 21.10 17.36
C THR A 34 -2.66 21.51 17.03
N PHE A 35 -3.58 21.29 17.98
CA PHE A 35 -4.97 21.64 17.85
C PHE A 35 -5.30 22.86 18.70
N ARG A 36 -6.18 23.70 18.18
CA ARG A 36 -6.81 24.80 18.92
C ARG A 36 -8.32 24.64 18.91
N LYS A 37 -8.96 25.07 19.98
CA LYS A 37 -10.44 25.06 20.08
C LYS A 37 -11.05 26.02 19.09
N THR A 38 -12.07 25.56 18.37
CA THR A 38 -12.91 26.37 17.49
C THR A 38 -14.36 25.92 17.60
N GLU A 39 -15.28 26.80 17.22
CA GLU A 39 -16.69 26.45 17.11
C GLU A 39 -16.99 26.01 15.67
N PHE A 40 -17.56 24.81 15.53
CA PHE A 40 -17.98 24.31 14.23
C PHE A 40 -19.43 23.80 14.30
N PRO A 41 -20.30 24.18 13.35
CA PRO A 41 -21.76 23.98 13.54
C PRO A 41 -22.19 22.51 13.33
N ARG A 42 -21.45 21.71 12.57
CA ARG A 42 -21.83 20.36 12.12
C ARG A 42 -20.76 19.34 12.43
N LYS A 43 -21.13 18.06 12.50
CA LYS A 43 -20.16 16.96 12.55
C LYS A 43 -19.31 16.95 11.27
N ARG A 44 -18.01 16.71 11.43
CA ARG A 44 -17.04 16.75 10.34
C ARG A 44 -16.07 15.57 10.44
N ILE A 45 -15.86 14.87 9.34
CA ILE A 45 -14.83 13.82 9.23
C ILE A 45 -13.54 14.46 8.73
N ASN A 46 -12.46 14.25 9.47
CA ASN A 46 -11.12 14.74 9.16
C ASN A 46 -10.27 13.56 8.68
N LEU A 47 -10.06 13.47 7.39
CA LEU A 47 -9.17 12.47 6.80
C LEU A 47 -7.73 12.99 6.79
N LEU A 48 -6.83 12.30 7.50
CA LEU A 48 -5.40 12.58 7.48
C LEU A 48 -4.72 11.68 6.45
N VAL A 49 -4.14 12.30 5.44
CA VAL A 49 -3.42 11.62 4.36
C VAL A 49 -2.06 12.26 4.10
N PRO A 50 -1.06 11.50 3.63
CA PRO A 50 0.24 12.04 3.24
C PRO A 50 0.12 13.16 2.19
N SER A 51 -0.72 12.95 1.17
CA SER A 51 -0.85 13.83 0.01
C SER A 51 -2.09 13.48 -0.82
N VAL A 52 -2.56 14.45 -1.62
CA VAL A 52 -3.58 14.23 -2.68
C VAL A 52 -3.02 14.49 -4.07
N ASN A 53 -1.70 14.62 -4.19
CA ASN A 53 -1.05 14.84 -5.49
C ASN A 53 -1.21 13.59 -6.37
N PRO A 54 -1.44 13.74 -7.68
CA PRO A 54 -1.71 12.61 -8.58
C PRO A 54 -0.67 11.51 -8.53
N GLU A 55 0.61 11.88 -8.38
CA GLU A 55 1.74 10.94 -8.26
C GLU A 55 1.74 10.13 -6.96
N HIS A 56 0.97 10.52 -5.95
CA HIS A 56 0.89 9.85 -4.65
C HIS A 56 -0.46 9.13 -4.43
N VAL A 57 -1.50 9.48 -5.20
CA VAL A 57 -2.85 8.89 -5.05
C VAL A 57 -2.96 7.57 -5.80
N PHE A 58 -2.47 6.50 -5.17
CA PHE A 58 -2.58 5.13 -5.69
C PHE A 58 -3.01 4.17 -4.60
N GLY A 59 -3.46 2.98 -5.02
CA GLY A 59 -3.73 1.86 -4.13
C GLY A 59 -4.45 2.31 -2.86
N GLY A 60 -3.74 2.27 -1.76
CA GLY A 60 -4.29 2.56 -0.45
C GLY A 60 -4.86 3.95 -0.25
N ILE A 61 -4.18 5.01 -0.71
CA ILE A 61 -4.69 6.39 -0.56
C ILE A 61 -5.95 6.56 -1.40
N SER A 62 -5.99 6.03 -2.62
CA SER A 62 -7.19 6.07 -3.47
C SER A 62 -8.38 5.38 -2.82
N THR A 63 -8.16 4.20 -2.23
CA THR A 63 -9.20 3.44 -1.53
C THR A 63 -9.69 4.16 -0.27
N ALA A 64 -8.78 4.77 0.50
CA ALA A 64 -9.15 5.55 1.68
C ALA A 64 -9.96 6.80 1.32
N LEU A 65 -9.60 7.50 0.25
CA LEU A 65 -10.38 8.63 -0.26
C LEU A 65 -11.77 8.19 -0.71
N LYS A 66 -11.89 7.07 -1.43
CA LYS A 66 -13.17 6.51 -1.84
C LYS A 66 -14.06 6.20 -0.61
N PHE A 67 -13.51 5.49 0.38
CA PHE A 67 -14.23 5.19 1.62
C PHE A 67 -14.67 6.47 2.35
N PHE A 68 -13.77 7.45 2.47
CA PHE A 68 -14.06 8.74 3.11
C PHE A 68 -15.23 9.49 2.44
N GLU A 69 -15.23 9.55 1.09
CA GLU A 69 -16.31 10.19 0.35
C GLU A 69 -17.66 9.45 0.51
N GLU A 70 -17.65 8.13 0.45
CA GLU A 70 -18.85 7.32 0.64
C GLU A 70 -19.40 7.43 2.07
N LEU A 71 -18.52 7.43 3.08
CA LEU A 71 -18.91 7.62 4.47
C LEU A 71 -19.50 9.01 4.70
N ALA A 72 -18.87 10.06 4.16
CA ALA A 72 -19.38 11.42 4.28
C ALA A 72 -20.73 11.58 3.56
N ALA A 73 -20.90 11.01 2.38
CA ALA A 73 -22.18 11.01 1.66
C ALA A 73 -23.29 10.27 2.45
N LYS A 74 -22.97 9.13 3.06
CA LYS A 74 -23.92 8.33 3.83
C LYS A 74 -24.32 8.96 5.15
N THR A 75 -23.38 9.66 5.81
CA THR A 75 -23.63 10.33 7.10
C THR A 75 -24.22 11.73 6.95
N GLY A 76 -23.95 12.39 5.83
CA GLY A 76 -24.24 13.83 5.62
C GLY A 76 -23.28 14.75 6.39
N TYR A 77 -22.16 14.23 6.91
CA TYR A 77 -21.17 15.00 7.65
C TYR A 77 -20.29 15.83 6.71
N ASP A 78 -19.76 16.92 7.24
CA ASP A 78 -18.82 17.75 6.51
C ASP A 78 -17.47 17.03 6.36
N ARG A 79 -16.69 17.40 5.35
CA ARG A 79 -15.45 16.74 4.94
C ARG A 79 -14.26 17.67 5.12
N ARG A 80 -13.19 17.19 5.75
CA ARG A 80 -11.91 17.88 5.77
C ARG A 80 -10.77 16.91 5.51
N ILE A 81 -9.98 17.19 4.49
CA ILE A 81 -8.75 16.45 4.19
C ILE A 81 -7.56 17.25 4.71
N ILE A 82 -6.74 16.66 5.55
CA ILE A 82 -5.54 17.26 6.13
C ILE A 82 -4.32 16.59 5.48
N LEU A 83 -3.50 17.38 4.75
CA LEU A 83 -2.34 16.90 4.02
C LEU A 83 -1.10 17.03 4.91
N VAL A 84 -0.54 15.90 5.35
CA VAL A 84 0.47 15.91 6.41
C VAL A 84 1.93 15.82 5.95
N ASP A 85 2.22 15.29 4.74
CA ASP A 85 3.59 15.07 4.27
C ASP A 85 3.98 15.96 3.09
N SER A 86 3.06 16.24 2.17
CA SER A 86 3.35 17.05 1.00
C SER A 86 2.26 18.11 0.76
N PRO A 87 2.65 19.35 0.41
CA PRO A 87 1.69 20.36 0.00
C PRO A 87 1.03 19.97 -1.34
N PRO A 88 -0.18 20.46 -1.62
CA PRO A 88 -0.87 20.19 -2.88
C PRO A 88 -0.19 20.89 -4.05
N THR A 89 0.05 20.15 -5.14
CA THR A 89 0.51 20.70 -6.43
C THR A 89 -0.61 21.52 -7.09
N GLU A 90 -0.27 22.30 -8.12
CA GLU A 90 -1.27 23.04 -8.91
C GLU A 90 -2.28 22.10 -9.56
N GLU A 91 -1.83 20.93 -10.02
CA GLU A 91 -2.70 19.90 -10.60
C GLU A 91 -3.69 19.37 -9.56
N ALA A 92 -3.23 19.07 -8.34
CA ALA A 92 -4.09 18.67 -7.24
C ALA A 92 -5.09 19.79 -6.87
N ARG A 93 -4.63 21.05 -6.80
CA ARG A 93 -5.52 22.19 -6.55
C ARG A 93 -6.59 22.35 -7.64
N LYS A 94 -6.23 22.17 -8.90
CA LYS A 94 -7.17 22.20 -10.01
C LYS A 94 -8.18 21.05 -9.94
N LYS A 95 -7.72 19.85 -9.64
CA LYS A 95 -8.56 18.65 -9.54
C LYS A 95 -9.58 18.73 -8.40
N TYR A 96 -9.15 19.16 -7.23
CA TYR A 96 -10.02 19.18 -6.04
C TYR A 96 -10.72 20.53 -5.82
N GLY A 97 -10.29 21.62 -6.45
CA GLY A 97 -10.80 22.96 -6.22
C GLY A 97 -12.24 23.22 -6.68
N THR A 98 -12.83 22.29 -7.44
CA THR A 98 -14.27 22.33 -7.79
C THR A 98 -15.16 21.89 -6.63
N ASP A 99 -14.67 20.95 -5.79
CA ASP A 99 -15.46 20.28 -4.76
C ASP A 99 -15.01 20.64 -3.33
N TYR A 100 -13.80 21.20 -3.19
CA TYR A 100 -13.16 21.51 -1.93
C TYR A 100 -12.62 22.94 -1.88
N THR A 101 -12.78 23.60 -0.73
CA THR A 101 -12.10 24.86 -0.43
C THR A 101 -10.75 24.57 0.21
N PHE A 102 -9.68 25.14 -0.36
CA PHE A 102 -8.34 25.08 0.24
C PHE A 102 -8.21 26.18 1.29
N LEU A 103 -7.86 25.78 2.52
CA LEU A 103 -7.73 26.66 3.68
C LEU A 103 -6.33 26.58 4.28
N GLU A 104 -5.85 27.67 4.86
CA GLU A 104 -4.66 27.61 5.72
C GLU A 104 -5.01 26.99 7.07
N PRO A 105 -4.06 26.35 7.78
CA PRO A 105 -4.32 25.67 9.06
C PRO A 105 -5.04 26.51 10.10
N GLU A 106 -4.71 27.80 10.20
CA GLU A 106 -5.31 28.73 11.17
C GLU A 106 -6.63 29.33 10.71
N GLN A 107 -7.01 29.10 9.48
CA GLN A 107 -8.24 29.65 8.91
C GLN A 107 -9.44 28.79 9.29
N ASP A 108 -10.41 29.38 9.97
CA ASP A 108 -11.70 28.74 10.21
C ASP A 108 -12.66 29.02 9.06
N SER A 109 -13.42 28.01 8.67
CA SER A 109 -14.47 28.12 7.65
C SER A 109 -15.63 27.19 7.98
N THR A 110 -16.83 27.57 7.57
CA THR A 110 -18.03 26.73 7.63
C THR A 110 -18.29 25.96 6.33
N ASP A 111 -17.36 25.99 5.38
CA ASP A 111 -17.46 25.23 4.13
C ASP A 111 -17.55 23.73 4.42
N ARG A 112 -18.41 23.05 3.67
CA ARG A 112 -18.71 21.65 3.90
C ARG A 112 -17.61 20.68 3.43
N ALA A 113 -16.74 21.15 2.57
CA ALA A 113 -15.63 20.36 2.04
C ALA A 113 -14.35 21.21 2.03
N GLN A 114 -13.35 20.80 2.78
CA GLN A 114 -12.14 21.56 3.05
C GLN A 114 -10.88 20.71 2.80
N ILE A 115 -9.84 21.32 2.24
CA ILE A 115 -8.48 20.75 2.22
C ILE A 115 -7.54 21.70 2.96
N VAL A 116 -6.82 21.15 3.94
CA VAL A 116 -5.87 21.90 4.77
C VAL A 116 -4.47 21.35 4.56
N PRO A 117 -3.56 22.07 3.86
CA PRO A 117 -2.16 21.70 3.79
C PRO A 117 -1.49 21.89 5.16
N TYR A 118 -0.95 20.82 5.74
CA TYR A 118 -0.36 20.81 7.08
C TYR A 118 1.01 20.14 7.12
N SER A 119 1.66 19.97 5.98
CA SER A 119 3.01 19.39 5.88
C SER A 119 4.08 20.28 6.55
N ASN A 120 3.95 21.61 6.45
CA ASN A 120 4.74 22.56 7.23
C ASN A 120 3.96 22.99 8.46
N ARG A 121 4.03 22.19 9.53
CA ARG A 121 3.18 22.33 10.73
C ARG A 121 3.84 22.97 11.95
N TYR A 122 5.14 23.30 11.85
CA TYR A 122 5.85 23.95 12.95
C TYR A 122 5.26 25.32 13.30
N GLY A 123 4.82 25.47 14.57
CA GLY A 123 4.18 26.69 15.05
C GLY A 123 2.77 26.95 14.52
N ARG A 124 2.20 26.00 13.76
CA ARG A 124 0.85 26.12 13.17
C ARG A 124 -0.16 25.27 13.91
N GLN A 125 -1.42 25.68 13.91
CA GLN A 125 -2.50 25.01 14.65
C GLN A 125 -3.72 24.81 13.78
N ILE A 126 -4.35 23.65 13.91
CA ILE A 126 -5.63 23.35 13.25
C ILE A 126 -6.77 23.56 14.23
N GLY A 127 -7.82 24.30 13.80
CA GLY A 127 -9.06 24.46 14.57
C GLY A 127 -9.85 23.16 14.64
N VAL A 128 -10.18 22.70 15.86
CA VAL A 128 -10.98 21.51 16.13
C VAL A 128 -12.08 21.77 17.16
N SER A 129 -13.14 20.98 17.12
CA SER A 129 -14.30 21.05 18.01
C SER A 129 -14.69 19.65 18.52
N ASP A 130 -15.66 19.56 19.38
CA ASP A 130 -16.31 18.34 19.86
C ASP A 130 -17.05 17.55 18.76
N LYS A 131 -17.19 18.13 17.56
CA LYS A 131 -17.88 17.55 16.40
C LYS A 131 -16.95 16.93 15.38
N ASP A 132 -15.62 17.06 15.59
CA ASP A 132 -14.61 16.52 14.70
C ASP A 132 -14.38 15.03 14.95
N ILE A 133 -14.38 14.25 13.88
CA ILE A 133 -14.08 12.81 13.86
C ILE A 133 -12.81 12.64 13.03
N PHE A 134 -11.82 11.92 13.53
CA PHE A 134 -10.54 11.74 12.83
C PHE A 134 -10.47 10.37 12.18
N MET A 135 -10.04 10.34 10.91
CA MET A 135 -9.78 9.15 10.12
C MET A 135 -8.30 9.12 9.71
N PHE A 136 -7.63 8.01 9.98
CA PHE A 136 -6.20 7.81 9.76
C PHE A 136 -5.95 6.88 8.58
N THR A 137 -4.84 7.07 7.86
CA THR A 137 -4.44 6.25 6.72
C THR A 137 -3.03 5.68 6.82
N GLY A 138 -2.31 6.00 7.88
CA GLY A 138 -0.97 5.51 8.18
C GLY A 138 -0.66 5.67 9.65
N TRP A 139 0.25 4.84 10.19
CA TRP A 139 0.58 4.83 11.62
C TRP A 139 1.00 6.19 12.17
N TRP A 140 1.76 6.97 11.38
CA TRP A 140 2.21 8.31 11.81
C TRP A 140 1.07 9.32 11.85
N THR A 141 0.10 9.21 10.93
CA THR A 141 -1.10 10.06 10.97
C THR A 141 -1.96 9.73 12.19
N ALA A 142 -2.06 8.45 12.54
CA ALA A 142 -2.74 7.99 13.74
C ALA A 142 -2.02 8.45 15.01
N HIS A 143 -0.72 8.16 15.13
CA HIS A 143 0.09 8.50 16.29
C HIS A 143 0.04 10.01 16.61
N CYS A 144 0.37 10.86 15.64
CA CYS A 144 0.39 12.31 15.86
C CYS A 144 -0.98 12.89 16.18
N ALA A 145 -2.05 12.40 15.53
CA ALA A 145 -3.39 12.89 15.82
C ALA A 145 -3.92 12.39 17.19
N GLN A 146 -3.59 11.17 17.59
CA GLN A 146 -3.93 10.62 18.90
C GLN A 146 -3.26 11.42 20.02
N GLU A 147 -1.96 11.73 19.90
CA GLU A 147 -1.25 12.58 20.87
C GLU A 147 -1.84 14.00 20.93
N ALA A 148 -2.07 14.62 19.76
CA ALA A 148 -2.68 15.95 19.70
C ALA A 148 -4.08 15.99 20.30
N CYS A 149 -4.89 14.96 20.10
CA CYS A 149 -6.20 14.82 20.75
C CYS A 149 -6.08 14.66 22.28
N GLU A 150 -5.09 13.91 22.74
CA GLU A 150 -4.84 13.76 24.18
C GLU A 150 -4.43 15.08 24.84
N GLU A 151 -3.55 15.85 24.21
CA GLU A 151 -3.18 17.18 24.70
C GLU A 151 -4.37 18.14 24.65
N PHE A 152 -5.16 18.08 23.59
CA PHE A 152 -6.36 18.90 23.45
C PHE A 152 -7.40 18.57 24.52
N GLU A 153 -7.64 17.28 24.82
CA GLU A 153 -8.53 16.85 25.91
C GLU A 153 -8.05 17.37 27.26
N LYS A 154 -6.75 17.24 27.56
CA LYS A 154 -6.15 17.74 28.81
C LYS A 154 -6.34 19.24 28.98
N LYS A 155 -6.25 20.00 27.88
CA LYS A 155 -6.32 21.47 27.89
C LYS A 155 -7.73 21.99 27.86
N GLU A 156 -8.61 21.44 27.04
CA GLU A 156 -9.95 21.97 26.75
C GLU A 156 -11.08 21.16 27.39
N GLY A 157 -10.79 19.98 27.95
CA GLY A 157 -11.77 19.06 28.53
C GLY A 157 -12.68 18.39 27.50
N ILE A 158 -12.28 18.36 26.23
CA ILE A 158 -13.04 17.78 25.11
C ILE A 158 -12.39 16.48 24.70
N ALA A 159 -13.02 15.34 25.04
CA ALA A 159 -12.57 14.02 24.62
C ALA A 159 -12.82 13.82 23.11
N PRO A 160 -11.92 13.14 22.41
CA PRO A 160 -12.12 12.83 21.00
C PRO A 160 -13.29 11.84 20.82
N ARG A 161 -13.95 11.93 19.68
CA ARG A 161 -14.87 10.90 19.20
C ARG A 161 -14.10 9.65 18.81
N PRO A 162 -14.77 8.48 18.65
CA PRO A 162 -14.11 7.27 18.16
C PRO A 162 -13.32 7.56 16.89
N PHE A 163 -12.08 7.12 16.87
CA PHE A 163 -11.20 7.25 15.70
C PHE A 163 -11.58 6.23 14.64
N ILE A 164 -11.48 6.61 13.37
CA ILE A 164 -11.57 5.68 12.24
C ILE A 164 -10.14 5.37 11.79
N ASN A 165 -9.72 4.13 11.97
CA ASN A 165 -8.39 3.68 11.56
C ASN A 165 -8.50 2.82 10.29
N PHE A 166 -8.08 3.38 9.15
CA PHE A 166 -8.14 2.72 7.84
C PHE A 166 -6.83 1.98 7.57
N ILE A 167 -6.79 0.72 7.99
CA ILE A 167 -5.59 -0.12 8.08
C ILE A 167 -5.39 -0.86 6.76
N GLN A 168 -4.30 -0.56 6.07
CA GLN A 168 -4.01 -1.09 4.73
C GLN A 168 -2.94 -2.16 4.71
N ASP A 169 -2.13 -2.24 5.75
CA ASP A 169 -1.12 -3.27 5.96
C ASP A 169 -0.76 -3.34 7.46
N PHE A 170 0.04 -4.30 7.86
CA PHE A 170 0.67 -4.31 9.17
C PHE A 170 1.92 -3.43 9.12
N GLU A 171 1.73 -2.13 9.32
CA GLU A 171 2.76 -1.12 9.09
C GLU A 171 4.01 -1.23 9.98
N PRO A 172 3.96 -1.79 11.22
CA PRO A 172 5.19 -2.12 11.96
C PRO A 172 6.14 -2.99 11.14
N GLY A 173 5.61 -3.92 10.33
CA GLY A 173 6.36 -4.77 9.43
C GLY A 173 7.07 -4.07 8.26
N PHE A 174 6.89 -2.74 8.08
CA PHE A 174 7.65 -1.97 7.11
C PHE A 174 9.07 -1.68 7.57
N TYR A 175 9.35 -1.88 8.85
CA TYR A 175 10.61 -1.56 9.50
C TYR A 175 11.22 -2.81 10.14
N PRO A 176 12.56 -2.93 10.20
CA PRO A 176 13.18 -3.84 11.15
C PRO A 176 12.75 -3.46 12.58
N TRP A 177 12.99 -4.31 13.57
CA TRP A 177 12.75 -3.96 14.97
C TRP A 177 13.53 -2.68 15.34
N SER A 178 12.80 -1.61 15.55
CA SER A 178 13.35 -0.24 15.61
C SER A 178 12.38 0.69 16.33
N THR A 179 12.79 1.94 16.53
CA THR A 179 11.91 3.01 17.05
C THR A 179 10.64 3.14 16.19
N ARG A 180 10.76 3.13 14.85
CA ARG A 180 9.61 3.21 13.95
C ARG A 180 8.66 2.01 14.09
N TYR A 181 9.21 0.81 14.26
CA TYR A 181 8.41 -0.38 14.54
C TYR A 181 7.55 -0.19 15.80
N LEU A 182 8.18 0.26 16.90
CA LEU A 182 7.48 0.45 18.18
C LEU A 182 6.40 1.54 18.10
N LEU A 183 6.69 2.65 17.44
CA LEU A 183 5.73 3.75 17.26
C LEU A 183 4.54 3.34 16.39
N ALA A 184 4.81 2.63 15.29
CA ALA A 184 3.76 2.10 14.42
C ALA A 184 2.87 1.09 15.17
N GLU A 185 3.47 0.21 15.97
CA GLU A 185 2.72 -0.73 16.82
C GLU A 185 1.88 0.01 17.88
N ALA A 186 2.44 1.04 18.52
CA ALA A 186 1.77 1.82 19.55
C ALA A 186 0.51 2.54 19.02
N SER A 187 0.49 2.97 17.77
CA SER A 187 -0.67 3.64 17.17
C SER A 187 -1.93 2.76 17.16
N TYR A 188 -1.79 1.44 17.15
CA TYR A 188 -2.89 0.48 17.23
C TYR A 188 -3.33 0.16 18.66
N LYS A 189 -2.56 0.55 19.67
CA LYS A 189 -2.79 0.26 21.10
C LYS A 189 -3.28 1.50 21.88
N ASN A 190 -3.92 2.43 21.21
CA ASN A 190 -4.38 3.67 21.84
C ASN A 190 -5.53 3.43 22.82
N ARG A 191 -5.64 4.30 23.86
CA ARG A 191 -6.68 4.24 24.90
C ARG A 191 -8.08 4.65 24.39
N TYR A 192 -8.14 5.45 23.32
CA TYR A 192 -9.41 5.91 22.77
C TYR A 192 -10.07 4.83 21.90
N PRO A 193 -11.40 4.82 21.84
CA PRO A 193 -12.14 3.91 20.97
C PRO A 193 -11.70 4.05 19.51
N GLN A 194 -11.49 2.92 18.85
CA GLN A 194 -11.15 2.87 17.43
C GLN A 194 -12.12 1.97 16.66
N ILE A 195 -12.56 2.47 15.51
CA ILE A 195 -13.25 1.72 14.48
C ILE A 195 -12.19 1.34 13.44
N ALA A 196 -11.74 0.09 13.45
CA ALA A 196 -10.71 -0.40 12.56
C ALA A 196 -11.33 -0.94 11.26
N ILE A 197 -10.83 -0.47 10.12
CA ILE A 197 -11.26 -0.89 8.79
C ILE A 197 -10.07 -1.46 8.06
N PHE A 198 -10.10 -2.77 7.84
CA PHE A 198 -8.98 -3.50 7.29
C PHE A 198 -9.11 -3.72 5.78
N ASN A 199 -8.03 -3.47 5.08
CA ASN A 199 -7.88 -3.91 3.70
C ASN A 199 -7.53 -5.40 3.71
N THR A 200 -8.55 -6.17 3.78
CA THR A 200 -8.82 -7.61 3.75
C THR A 200 -9.07 -8.26 5.11
N GLY A 201 -9.89 -9.31 5.08
CA GLY A 201 -10.12 -10.21 6.21
C GLY A 201 -8.84 -10.89 6.68
N LEU A 202 -7.92 -11.23 5.77
CA LEU A 202 -6.61 -11.80 6.11
C LEU A 202 -5.81 -10.86 7.01
N LEU A 203 -5.80 -9.56 6.70
CA LEU A 203 -5.11 -8.57 7.51
C LEU A 203 -5.78 -8.41 8.88
N ARG A 204 -7.12 -8.31 8.95
CA ARG A 204 -7.86 -8.26 10.20
C ARG A 204 -7.54 -9.46 11.09
N ASP A 205 -7.55 -10.66 10.51
CA ASP A 205 -7.31 -11.89 11.25
C ASP A 205 -5.85 -11.99 11.73
N TYR A 206 -4.90 -11.47 10.96
CA TYR A 206 -3.51 -11.33 11.41
C TYR A 206 -3.39 -10.43 12.65
N PHE A 207 -4.06 -9.29 12.67
CA PHE A 207 -4.09 -8.41 13.86
C PHE A 207 -4.66 -9.15 15.07
N LYS A 208 -5.75 -9.89 14.89
CA LYS A 208 -6.35 -10.72 15.95
C LYS A 208 -5.39 -11.78 16.48
N LEU A 209 -4.71 -12.50 15.60
CA LEU A 209 -3.72 -13.53 15.95
C LEU A 209 -2.54 -12.94 16.75
N ASN A 210 -2.17 -11.69 16.48
CA ASN A 210 -1.10 -10.97 17.18
C ASN A 210 -1.59 -10.17 18.41
N GLY A 211 -2.81 -10.41 18.87
CA GLY A 211 -3.33 -9.87 20.13
C GLY A 211 -3.86 -8.43 20.05
N PHE A 212 -3.92 -7.83 18.88
CA PHE A 212 -4.59 -6.52 18.71
C PHE A 212 -6.11 -6.68 18.82
N ARG A 213 -6.75 -5.68 19.43
CA ARG A 213 -8.21 -5.63 19.60
C ARG A 213 -8.67 -4.20 19.42
N PHE A 214 -9.73 -4.02 18.63
CA PHE A 214 -10.39 -2.74 18.42
C PHE A 214 -11.83 -2.85 18.90
N GLN A 215 -12.45 -1.74 19.19
CA GLN A 215 -13.85 -1.73 19.66
C GLN A 215 -14.80 -2.21 18.57
N HIS A 216 -14.56 -1.78 17.33
CA HIS A 216 -15.29 -2.22 16.15
C HIS A 216 -14.31 -2.56 15.05
N GLU A 217 -14.54 -3.64 14.35
CA GLU A 217 -13.64 -4.16 13.31
C GLU A 217 -14.44 -4.52 12.06
N TYR A 218 -14.09 -3.91 10.95
CA TYR A 218 -14.62 -4.19 9.62
C TYR A 218 -13.50 -4.58 8.66
N ALA A 219 -13.83 -5.32 7.63
CA ALA A 219 -12.89 -5.63 6.57
C ALA A 219 -13.60 -5.55 5.21
N PHE A 220 -12.88 -5.10 4.22
CA PHE A 220 -13.29 -5.16 2.83
C PHE A 220 -12.29 -5.99 2.03
N GLU A 221 -12.76 -6.67 1.00
CA GLU A 221 -11.89 -7.46 0.14
C GLU A 221 -11.44 -6.63 -1.08
N PRO A 222 -10.24 -6.91 -1.62
CA PRO A 222 -9.77 -6.23 -2.82
C PRO A 222 -10.68 -6.56 -4.01
N VAL A 223 -10.80 -5.59 -4.91
CA VAL A 223 -11.53 -5.75 -6.18
C VAL A 223 -10.65 -5.31 -7.34
N LEU A 224 -10.86 -5.92 -8.49
CA LEU A 224 -10.13 -5.58 -9.71
C LEU A 224 -10.40 -4.12 -10.10
N ASN A 225 -9.33 -3.39 -10.41
CA ASN A 225 -9.45 -2.01 -10.88
C ASN A 225 -10.36 -1.92 -12.11
N ALA A 226 -11.24 -0.91 -12.16
CA ALA A 226 -12.23 -0.76 -13.23
C ALA A 226 -11.63 -0.75 -14.64
N SER A 227 -10.50 -0.08 -14.84
CA SER A 227 -9.82 -0.06 -16.14
C SER A 227 -9.20 -1.42 -16.50
N LEU A 228 -8.66 -2.15 -15.52
CA LEU A 228 -8.17 -3.52 -15.74
C LEU A 228 -9.35 -4.46 -16.04
N LYS A 229 -10.47 -4.27 -15.35
CA LYS A 229 -11.71 -5.01 -15.60
C LYS A 229 -12.18 -4.81 -17.04
N GLU A 230 -12.25 -3.58 -17.54
CA GLU A 230 -12.60 -3.31 -18.94
C GLU A 230 -11.71 -4.06 -19.92
N GLU A 231 -10.39 -4.06 -19.67
CA GLU A 231 -9.41 -4.74 -20.52
C GLU A 231 -9.52 -6.27 -20.41
N LEU A 232 -9.87 -6.78 -19.25
CA LEU A 232 -10.12 -8.20 -19.02
C LEU A 232 -11.35 -8.69 -19.81
N TYR A 233 -12.46 -7.93 -19.77
CA TYR A 233 -13.70 -8.28 -20.46
C TYR A 233 -13.65 -8.06 -21.98
N LYS A 234 -12.73 -7.24 -22.48
CA LYS A 234 -12.43 -7.11 -23.92
C LYS A 234 -11.63 -8.29 -24.47
N ALA A 235 -10.97 -9.05 -23.59
CA ALA A 235 -10.26 -10.26 -23.99
C ALA A 235 -11.28 -11.32 -24.46
N GLY A 236 -10.93 -12.06 -25.52
CA GLY A 236 -11.75 -13.16 -26.01
C GLY A 236 -11.65 -14.39 -25.11
N ASP A 237 -12.22 -15.51 -25.57
CA ASP A 237 -12.21 -16.79 -24.83
C ASP A 237 -10.80 -17.42 -24.71
N THR A 238 -9.80 -16.83 -25.33
CA THR A 238 -8.39 -17.25 -25.29
C THR A 238 -7.48 -16.06 -25.24
N LEU A 239 -6.37 -16.18 -24.48
CA LEU A 239 -5.26 -15.23 -24.48
C LEU A 239 -4.05 -15.82 -25.23
N ASP A 240 -3.45 -15.00 -26.09
CA ASP A 240 -2.19 -15.33 -26.75
C ASP A 240 -1.03 -14.97 -25.80
N LYS A 241 -0.36 -16.01 -25.27
CA LYS A 241 0.75 -15.85 -24.33
C LYS A 241 2.10 -15.92 -25.06
N LYS A 242 3.02 -15.06 -24.64
CA LYS A 242 4.42 -15.07 -25.06
C LYS A 242 5.27 -15.78 -24.01
N LYS A 243 6.46 -16.27 -24.40
CA LYS A 243 7.49 -16.71 -23.45
C LYS A 243 8.03 -15.50 -22.70
N GLN A 244 7.20 -14.98 -21.80
CA GLN A 244 7.41 -13.74 -21.08
C GLN A 244 7.12 -13.93 -19.60
N ILE A 245 8.04 -13.45 -18.76
CA ILE A 245 7.92 -13.44 -17.30
C ILE A 245 7.74 -12.01 -16.84
N LEU A 246 6.68 -11.76 -16.07
CA LEU A 246 6.40 -10.47 -15.47
C LEU A 246 6.72 -10.48 -13.98
N LEU A 247 7.57 -9.58 -13.53
CA LEU A 247 7.88 -9.39 -12.12
C LEU A 247 7.13 -8.18 -11.60
N TYR A 248 6.58 -8.30 -10.37
CA TYR A 248 6.26 -7.11 -9.59
C TYR A 248 7.53 -6.63 -8.91
N GLY A 249 8.26 -5.73 -9.60
CA GLY A 249 9.58 -5.26 -9.20
C GLY A 249 9.54 -3.94 -8.46
N ARG A 250 9.90 -3.99 -7.17
CA ARG A 250 10.03 -2.80 -6.32
C ARG A 250 11.30 -2.91 -5.46
N PRO A 251 12.48 -2.66 -6.03
CA PRO A 251 13.76 -2.77 -5.31
C PRO A 251 13.86 -1.84 -4.10
N GLY A 252 13.21 -0.69 -4.10
CA GLY A 252 13.13 0.23 -2.97
C GLY A 252 12.19 -0.21 -1.84
N THR A 253 11.44 -1.30 -2.02
CA THR A 253 10.49 -1.83 -1.03
C THR A 253 10.92 -3.22 -0.60
N GLU A 254 11.68 -3.33 0.48
CA GLU A 254 12.33 -4.58 0.93
C GLU A 254 11.35 -5.76 1.08
N ARG A 255 10.14 -5.50 1.58
CA ARG A 255 9.12 -6.56 1.75
C ARG A 255 8.67 -7.22 0.45
N ASN A 256 8.92 -6.62 -0.72
CA ASN A 256 8.65 -7.25 -2.02
C ASN A 256 9.75 -8.23 -2.46
N ALA A 257 10.79 -8.42 -1.66
CA ALA A 257 11.84 -9.42 -1.82
C ALA A 257 12.49 -9.44 -3.23
N PHE A 258 12.68 -8.27 -3.85
CA PHE A 258 13.21 -8.15 -5.20
C PHE A 258 14.58 -8.84 -5.37
N ASN A 259 15.47 -8.69 -4.37
CA ASN A 259 16.79 -9.34 -4.39
C ASN A 259 16.70 -10.86 -4.40
N LEU A 260 15.70 -11.45 -3.76
CA LEU A 260 15.45 -12.88 -3.79
C LEU A 260 14.95 -13.33 -5.17
N ILE A 261 14.05 -12.55 -5.79
CA ILE A 261 13.58 -12.81 -7.16
C ILE A 261 14.76 -12.80 -8.14
N VAL A 262 15.62 -11.77 -8.06
CA VAL A 262 16.84 -11.69 -8.90
C VAL A 262 17.75 -12.90 -8.67
N ALA A 263 17.97 -13.30 -7.41
CA ALA A 263 18.80 -14.48 -7.10
C ALA A 263 18.20 -15.78 -7.65
N ALA A 264 16.89 -15.91 -7.66
CA ALA A 264 16.19 -17.06 -8.25
C ALA A 264 16.31 -17.07 -9.78
N LEU A 265 16.09 -15.92 -10.43
CA LEU A 265 16.21 -15.80 -11.88
C LEU A 265 17.65 -16.04 -12.37
N LYS A 266 18.68 -15.59 -11.64
CA LYS A 266 20.08 -15.92 -11.94
C LYS A 266 20.38 -17.41 -11.93
N LYS A 267 19.62 -18.22 -11.21
CA LYS A 267 19.70 -19.67 -11.27
C LYS A 267 18.90 -20.23 -12.43
N TRP A 268 17.67 -19.75 -12.61
CA TRP A 268 16.74 -20.21 -13.63
C TRP A 268 17.31 -20.07 -15.04
N VAL A 269 17.99 -18.97 -15.37
CA VAL A 269 18.57 -18.71 -16.71
C VAL A 269 19.62 -19.75 -17.14
N TRP A 270 20.21 -20.49 -16.20
CA TRP A 270 21.14 -21.59 -16.49
C TRP A 270 20.46 -22.95 -16.53
N MET A 271 19.22 -23.06 -16.10
CA MET A 271 18.45 -24.30 -16.02
C MET A 271 17.49 -24.44 -17.21
N GLN A 272 16.93 -23.34 -17.69
CA GLN A 272 15.93 -23.32 -18.76
C GLN A 272 16.56 -23.60 -20.11
N LYS A 273 16.07 -24.64 -20.82
CA LYS A 273 16.66 -25.12 -22.08
C LYS A 273 16.48 -24.17 -23.25
N ASP A 274 15.29 -23.54 -23.35
CA ASP A 274 14.91 -22.60 -24.40
C ASP A 274 15.03 -21.14 -23.94
N ILE A 275 15.96 -20.86 -23.05
CA ILE A 275 16.16 -19.56 -22.41
C ILE A 275 16.25 -18.40 -23.42
N GLY A 276 16.78 -18.64 -24.62
CA GLY A 276 16.91 -17.65 -25.68
C GLY A 276 15.59 -17.02 -26.09
N GLU A 277 14.47 -17.74 -25.95
CA GLU A 277 13.13 -17.31 -26.35
C GLU A 277 12.37 -16.56 -25.27
N TRP A 278 12.84 -16.57 -24.01
CA TRP A 278 12.16 -15.95 -22.88
C TRP A 278 12.60 -14.50 -22.70
N GLU A 279 11.63 -13.62 -22.44
CA GLU A 279 11.85 -12.23 -22.04
C GLU A 279 11.38 -12.00 -20.60
N ILE A 280 12.05 -11.10 -19.89
CA ILE A 280 11.78 -10.86 -18.46
C ILE A 280 11.59 -9.36 -18.23
N TYR A 281 10.41 -8.98 -17.75
CA TYR A 281 10.03 -7.61 -17.49
C TYR A 281 9.74 -7.38 -16.01
N SER A 282 10.16 -6.22 -15.50
CA SER A 282 9.91 -5.76 -14.14
C SER A 282 9.03 -4.52 -14.17
N ALA A 283 7.78 -4.64 -13.70
CA ALA A 283 6.84 -3.54 -13.57
C ALA A 283 6.65 -3.15 -12.08
N GLY A 284 6.51 -1.87 -11.79
CA GLY A 284 6.28 -1.34 -10.45
C GLY A 284 7.12 -0.11 -10.16
N GLU A 285 8.38 -0.27 -9.80
CA GLU A 285 9.33 0.82 -9.56
C GLU A 285 10.35 0.88 -10.71
N GLN A 286 10.70 2.09 -11.15
CA GLN A 286 11.75 2.25 -12.16
C GLN A 286 13.11 1.93 -11.56
N HIS A 287 13.88 1.08 -12.22
CA HIS A 287 15.25 0.73 -11.83
C HIS A 287 16.10 0.46 -13.08
N GLU A 288 17.41 0.34 -12.91
CA GLU A 288 18.30 -0.08 -13.99
C GLU A 288 18.01 -1.53 -14.38
N ASP A 289 18.25 -1.86 -15.64
CA ASP A 289 18.17 -3.23 -16.11
C ASP A 289 19.16 -4.13 -15.34
N VAL A 290 18.75 -5.37 -15.04
CA VAL A 290 19.53 -6.28 -14.21
C VAL A 290 20.06 -7.44 -15.05
N ASP A 291 21.37 -7.52 -15.20
CA ASP A 291 22.02 -8.66 -15.84
C ASP A 291 21.88 -9.92 -14.97
N LEU A 292 21.33 -10.97 -15.57
CA LEU A 292 21.15 -12.29 -14.95
C LEU A 292 22.25 -13.31 -15.33
N GLY A 293 23.09 -12.95 -16.29
CA GLY A 293 23.99 -13.89 -16.96
C GLY A 293 23.27 -14.68 -18.06
N ASN A 294 24.03 -15.52 -18.77
CA ASN A 294 23.54 -16.33 -19.89
C ASN A 294 22.81 -15.52 -20.99
N GLY A 295 23.22 -14.26 -21.18
CA GLY A 295 22.64 -13.36 -22.18
C GLY A 295 21.23 -12.87 -21.84
N LYS A 296 20.75 -13.02 -20.60
CA LYS A 296 19.43 -12.57 -20.16
C LYS A 296 19.50 -11.40 -19.20
N VAL A 297 18.53 -10.53 -19.35
CA VAL A 297 18.38 -9.28 -18.60
C VAL A 297 16.95 -9.14 -18.09
N ILE A 298 16.76 -8.59 -16.88
CA ILE A 298 15.46 -8.07 -16.45
C ILE A 298 15.32 -6.65 -16.99
N HIS A 299 14.35 -6.41 -17.83
CA HIS A 299 14.04 -5.09 -18.37
C HIS A 299 13.09 -4.35 -17.44
N SER A 300 13.53 -3.22 -16.90
CA SER A 300 12.68 -2.36 -16.08
C SER A 300 11.73 -1.56 -16.97
N VAL A 301 10.43 -1.79 -16.84
CA VAL A 301 9.39 -1.00 -17.51
C VAL A 301 8.77 0.05 -16.57
N GLY A 302 9.25 0.10 -15.33
CA GLY A 302 8.81 1.07 -14.33
C GLY A 302 7.32 0.99 -14.03
N LYS A 303 6.72 2.15 -13.74
CA LYS A 303 5.30 2.28 -13.48
C LYS A 303 4.53 2.45 -14.78
N LEU A 304 3.79 1.44 -15.15
CA LEU A 304 2.95 1.45 -16.35
C LEU A 304 1.63 2.20 -16.13
N THR A 305 1.04 2.70 -17.23
CA THR A 305 -0.38 3.05 -17.23
C THR A 305 -1.23 1.79 -17.03
N LEU A 306 -2.47 1.91 -16.56
CA LEU A 306 -3.36 0.75 -16.39
C LEU A 306 -3.56 -0.04 -17.69
N LYS A 307 -3.65 0.66 -18.83
CA LYS A 307 -3.73 0.01 -20.14
C LYS A 307 -2.44 -0.75 -20.47
N GLY A 308 -1.28 -0.12 -20.33
CA GLY A 308 0.01 -0.78 -20.60
C GLY A 308 0.25 -1.97 -19.66
N TYR A 309 -0.22 -1.89 -18.40
CA TYR A 309 -0.17 -3.00 -17.47
C TYR A 309 -1.10 -4.14 -17.88
N ALA A 310 -2.33 -3.84 -18.33
CA ALA A 310 -3.23 -4.85 -18.89
C ALA A 310 -2.65 -5.54 -20.13
N ASP A 311 -2.00 -4.79 -21.01
CA ASP A 311 -1.40 -5.33 -22.24
C ASP A 311 -0.26 -6.32 -21.90
N ILE A 312 0.64 -5.98 -20.95
CA ILE A 312 1.72 -6.87 -20.53
C ILE A 312 1.19 -8.10 -19.76
N LEU A 313 0.10 -7.95 -18.98
CA LEU A 313 -0.57 -9.07 -18.31
C LEU A 313 -1.16 -10.07 -19.31
N LYS A 314 -1.82 -9.58 -20.36
CA LYS A 314 -2.40 -10.43 -21.43
C LYS A 314 -1.32 -11.28 -22.12
N GLU A 315 -0.13 -10.70 -22.33
CA GLU A 315 0.97 -11.35 -23.05
C GLU A 315 1.85 -12.25 -22.18
N SER A 316 1.99 -11.96 -20.88
CA SER A 316 2.88 -12.72 -19.99
C SER A 316 2.33 -14.11 -19.69
N TYR A 317 3.17 -15.14 -19.79
CA TYR A 317 2.82 -16.51 -19.42
C TYR A 317 3.07 -16.80 -17.94
N ALA A 318 4.20 -16.34 -17.42
CA ALA A 318 4.59 -16.53 -16.02
C ALA A 318 4.74 -15.20 -15.30
N GLY A 319 4.61 -15.22 -13.98
CA GLY A 319 4.80 -14.05 -13.13
C GLY A 319 5.42 -14.39 -11.79
N ILE A 320 6.07 -13.41 -11.16
CA ILE A 320 6.56 -13.53 -9.79
C ILE A 320 6.19 -12.25 -9.02
N SER A 321 5.47 -12.42 -7.92
CA SER A 321 5.12 -11.34 -7.01
C SER A 321 5.20 -11.82 -5.58
N LEU A 322 6.30 -11.49 -4.90
CA LEU A 322 6.54 -11.86 -3.51
C LEU A 322 6.22 -10.69 -2.58
N MET A 323 5.74 -11.01 -1.37
CA MET A 323 5.49 -9.99 -0.36
C MET A 323 5.53 -10.56 1.06
N ALA A 324 6.48 -10.09 1.86
CA ALA A 324 6.57 -10.37 3.30
C ALA A 324 5.56 -9.47 4.07
N SER A 325 4.29 -9.81 3.98
CA SER A 325 3.17 -9.13 4.64
C SER A 325 1.96 -10.05 4.72
N PRO A 326 1.10 -9.91 5.74
CA PRO A 326 -0.20 -10.59 5.80
C PRO A 326 -1.20 -10.08 4.77
N HIS A 327 -0.98 -8.90 4.17
CA HIS A 327 -1.78 -8.39 3.07
C HIS A 327 -1.54 -9.23 1.81
N PRO A 328 -2.58 -9.59 1.03
CA PRO A 328 -2.44 -10.48 -0.14
C PRO A 328 -1.57 -9.89 -1.24
N SER A 329 -1.43 -8.56 -1.34
CA SER A 329 -0.90 -7.85 -2.51
C SER A 329 -1.87 -7.91 -3.70
N TYR A 330 -1.99 -6.85 -4.48
CA TYR A 330 -2.87 -6.85 -5.66
C TYR A 330 -2.25 -7.54 -6.89
N PRO A 331 -0.94 -7.37 -7.18
CA PRO A 331 -0.35 -7.94 -8.40
C PRO A 331 -0.52 -9.45 -8.61
N PRO A 332 -0.37 -10.33 -7.60
CA PRO A 332 -0.62 -11.75 -7.84
C PRO A 332 -2.07 -12.06 -8.16
N LEU A 333 -3.03 -11.31 -7.60
CA LEU A 333 -4.46 -11.45 -7.90
C LEU A 333 -4.74 -10.98 -9.33
N GLU A 334 -4.22 -9.81 -9.70
CA GLU A 334 -4.34 -9.24 -11.04
C GLU A 334 -3.71 -10.15 -12.11
N MET A 335 -2.48 -10.62 -11.88
CA MET A 335 -1.80 -11.56 -12.76
C MET A 335 -2.64 -12.83 -13.00
N SER A 336 -3.17 -13.41 -11.94
CA SER A 336 -3.90 -14.68 -12.01
C SER A 336 -5.18 -14.61 -12.83
N VAL A 337 -5.94 -13.52 -12.74
CA VAL A 337 -7.19 -13.35 -13.52
C VAL A 337 -6.93 -13.05 -14.99
N PHE A 338 -5.72 -12.59 -15.34
CA PHE A 338 -5.23 -12.48 -16.71
C PHE A 338 -4.52 -13.74 -17.20
N GLU A 339 -4.73 -14.89 -16.58
CA GLU A 339 -4.14 -16.19 -16.95
C GLU A 339 -2.60 -16.21 -16.93
N VAL A 340 -1.99 -15.39 -16.08
CA VAL A 340 -0.55 -15.47 -15.80
C VAL A 340 -0.35 -16.47 -14.67
N LYS A 341 0.53 -17.46 -14.87
CA LYS A 341 0.91 -18.42 -13.84
C LYS A 341 1.89 -17.75 -12.87
N VAL A 342 1.38 -17.33 -11.71
CA VAL A 342 2.13 -16.47 -10.79
C VAL A 342 2.65 -17.22 -9.57
N ILE A 343 3.93 -17.04 -9.29
CA ILE A 343 4.56 -17.48 -8.05
C ILE A 343 4.42 -16.36 -7.02
N THR A 344 3.85 -16.68 -5.88
CA THR A 344 3.81 -15.84 -4.70
C THR A 344 4.24 -16.62 -3.46
N ASN A 345 4.18 -16.01 -2.27
CA ASN A 345 4.56 -16.66 -1.02
C ASN A 345 3.43 -16.62 0.02
N THR A 346 3.40 -17.64 0.85
CA THR A 346 2.67 -17.57 2.12
C THR A 346 3.37 -16.61 3.07
N PHE A 347 2.62 -16.02 3.98
CA PHE A 347 3.16 -15.22 5.08
C PHE A 347 2.18 -15.21 6.26
N ALA A 348 2.58 -15.74 7.40
CA ALA A 348 1.69 -15.92 8.55
C ALA A 348 0.39 -16.65 8.15
N ASN A 349 -0.77 -15.98 8.27
CA ASN A 349 -2.06 -16.52 7.85
C ASN A 349 -2.40 -16.28 6.38
N LYS A 350 -1.53 -15.61 5.61
CA LYS A 350 -1.75 -15.40 4.18
C LYS A 350 -1.34 -16.63 3.39
N ASP A 351 -2.30 -17.24 2.68
CA ASP A 351 -2.08 -18.23 1.63
C ASP A 351 -3.09 -17.94 0.50
N LEU A 352 -2.62 -17.74 -0.72
CA LEU A 352 -3.44 -17.35 -1.86
C LEU A 352 -3.75 -18.53 -2.80
N LYS A 353 -3.38 -19.76 -2.46
CA LYS A 353 -3.57 -20.94 -3.32
C LYS A 353 -5.02 -21.19 -3.73
N ASP A 354 -5.98 -20.86 -2.84
CA ASP A 354 -7.41 -21.09 -3.08
C ASP A 354 -8.08 -19.90 -3.82
N PHE A 355 -7.33 -18.83 -4.11
CA PHE A 355 -7.88 -17.69 -4.83
C PHE A 355 -8.08 -17.99 -6.32
N ASN A 356 -7.07 -18.59 -6.97
CA ASN A 356 -7.11 -18.90 -8.40
C ASN A 356 -6.08 -19.99 -8.72
N ASP A 357 -6.41 -20.93 -9.61
CA ASP A 357 -5.53 -22.06 -10.03
C ASP A 357 -4.21 -21.58 -10.68
N ASN A 358 -4.14 -20.31 -11.13
CA ASN A 358 -2.93 -19.71 -11.66
C ASN A 358 -1.98 -19.21 -10.57
N ILE A 359 -2.35 -19.28 -9.28
CA ILE A 359 -1.49 -18.86 -8.17
C ILE A 359 -0.76 -20.05 -7.57
N LEU A 360 0.56 -20.02 -7.62
CA LEU A 360 1.44 -20.92 -6.88
C LEU A 360 1.96 -20.22 -5.63
N SER A 361 1.33 -20.47 -4.49
CA SER A 361 1.70 -19.91 -3.18
C SER A 361 2.71 -20.82 -2.49
N LEU A 362 3.92 -20.33 -2.24
CA LEU A 362 5.05 -21.12 -1.71
C LEU A 362 5.25 -20.89 -0.21
N ASP A 363 5.31 -21.97 0.56
CA ASP A 363 5.60 -21.93 2.00
C ASP A 363 7.09 -21.72 2.29
N ASN A 364 7.94 -22.33 1.46
CA ASN A 364 9.39 -22.22 1.59
C ASN A 364 9.94 -21.34 0.47
N ILE A 365 10.37 -20.15 0.83
CA ILE A 365 10.93 -19.18 -0.10
C ILE A 365 12.44 -19.21 -0.06
N SER A 366 13.03 -19.75 -1.13
CA SER A 366 14.46 -19.69 -1.40
C SER A 366 14.71 -19.50 -2.90
N PRO A 367 15.89 -18.98 -3.32
CA PRO A 367 16.21 -18.87 -4.74
C PRO A 367 16.11 -20.21 -5.48
N ASN A 368 16.45 -21.33 -4.84
CA ASN A 368 16.33 -22.66 -5.44
C ASN A 368 14.87 -23.07 -5.62
N CYS A 369 14.02 -22.83 -4.62
CA CYS A 369 12.62 -23.21 -4.71
C CYS A 369 11.91 -22.39 -5.79
N VAL A 370 12.09 -21.06 -5.79
CA VAL A 370 11.46 -20.18 -6.79
C VAL A 370 11.95 -20.52 -8.20
N SER A 371 13.26 -20.75 -8.42
CA SER A 371 13.80 -21.11 -9.74
C SER A 371 13.28 -22.44 -10.25
N ALA A 372 13.16 -23.46 -9.37
CA ALA A 372 12.63 -24.76 -9.75
C ALA A 372 11.15 -24.68 -10.15
N ARG A 373 10.34 -23.95 -9.38
CA ARG A 373 8.92 -23.75 -9.69
C ARG A 373 8.70 -22.91 -10.95
N LEU A 374 9.53 -21.89 -11.17
CA LEU A 374 9.51 -21.15 -12.42
C LEU A 374 9.84 -22.02 -13.62
N MET A 375 10.82 -22.93 -13.50
CA MET A 375 11.15 -23.88 -14.54
C MET A 375 9.98 -24.81 -14.87
N GLU A 376 9.30 -25.37 -13.87
CA GLU A 376 8.10 -26.20 -14.05
C GLU A 376 6.99 -25.43 -14.80
N ILE A 377 6.74 -24.17 -14.45
CA ILE A 377 5.79 -23.31 -15.14
C ILE A 377 6.21 -23.10 -16.60
N CYS A 378 7.47 -22.73 -16.83
CA CYS A 378 7.98 -22.43 -18.17
C CYS A 378 8.04 -23.67 -19.08
N ASP A 379 8.36 -24.85 -18.53
CA ASP A 379 8.35 -26.12 -19.27
C ASP A 379 6.91 -26.50 -19.73
N GLY A 380 5.90 -26.06 -19.01
CA GLY A 380 4.49 -26.21 -19.36
C GLY A 380 3.94 -25.15 -20.31
N TYR A 381 4.79 -24.33 -20.94
CA TYR A 381 4.36 -23.24 -21.80
C TYR A 381 3.42 -23.66 -22.93
N THR A 382 2.33 -22.92 -23.06
CA THR A 382 1.39 -23.02 -24.19
C THR A 382 1.08 -21.60 -24.72
N PRO A 383 1.17 -21.37 -26.04
CA PRO A 383 1.00 -20.04 -26.61
C PRO A 383 -0.44 -19.52 -26.55
N LYS A 384 -1.41 -20.41 -26.39
CA LYS A 384 -2.83 -20.06 -26.26
C LYS A 384 -3.40 -20.65 -24.97
N VAL A 385 -3.90 -19.79 -24.12
CA VAL A 385 -4.48 -20.20 -22.84
C VAL A 385 -5.97 -19.87 -22.83
N PRO A 386 -6.87 -20.82 -22.50
CA PRO A 386 -8.28 -20.51 -22.31
C PRO A 386 -8.45 -19.42 -21.25
N HIS A 387 -9.28 -18.44 -21.56
CA HIS A 387 -9.57 -17.34 -20.64
C HIS A 387 -10.99 -17.46 -20.10
N ARG A 388 -11.12 -17.45 -18.76
CA ARG A 388 -12.42 -17.51 -18.07
C ARG A 388 -12.40 -16.61 -16.84
N ILE A 389 -13.43 -15.83 -16.65
CA ILE A 389 -13.60 -15.04 -15.44
C ILE A 389 -14.12 -15.96 -14.33
N VAL A 390 -13.21 -16.44 -13.49
CA VAL A 390 -13.53 -17.39 -12.40
C VAL A 390 -13.77 -16.70 -11.06
N ASN A 391 -13.05 -15.61 -10.76
CA ASN A 391 -13.12 -14.88 -9.50
C ASN A 391 -14.16 -13.74 -9.59
N LYS A 392 -15.45 -14.09 -9.66
CA LYS A 392 -16.51 -13.09 -9.86
C LYS A 392 -16.55 -12.02 -8.77
N ASP A 393 -16.43 -12.40 -7.51
CA ASP A 393 -16.45 -11.43 -6.40
C ASP A 393 -15.30 -10.41 -6.53
N TYR A 394 -14.11 -10.86 -6.90
CA TYR A 394 -12.98 -9.97 -7.15
C TYR A 394 -13.18 -9.08 -8.38
N CYS A 395 -13.75 -9.63 -9.45
CA CYS A 395 -13.92 -8.92 -10.72
C CYS A 395 -15.17 -8.03 -10.78
N GLU A 396 -16.23 -8.37 -10.07
CA GLU A 396 -17.55 -7.77 -10.27
C GLU A 396 -18.12 -7.01 -9.07
N ASN A 397 -17.59 -7.22 -7.84
CA ASN A 397 -18.13 -6.55 -6.67
C ASN A 397 -17.98 -5.03 -6.77
N ALA A 398 -19.10 -4.32 -6.68
CA ALA A 398 -19.17 -2.86 -6.72
C ALA A 398 -19.26 -2.22 -5.33
N ASP A 399 -19.86 -2.94 -4.35
CA ASP A 399 -20.09 -2.45 -2.98
C ASP A 399 -19.12 -3.12 -2.00
N ILE A 400 -17.89 -2.61 -1.98
CA ILE A 400 -16.85 -3.13 -1.09
C ILE A 400 -16.99 -2.60 0.35
N PHE A 401 -17.80 -1.57 0.58
CA PHE A 401 -17.98 -0.92 1.86
C PHE A 401 -19.43 -1.04 2.40
N SER A 402 -20.06 -2.19 2.20
CA SER A 402 -21.44 -2.47 2.63
C SER A 402 -21.71 -2.15 4.11
N PHE A 403 -20.68 -2.21 4.95
CA PHE A 403 -20.72 -1.91 6.39
C PHE A 403 -20.75 -0.41 6.76
N ILE A 404 -20.68 0.52 5.79
CA ILE A 404 -20.70 1.98 6.08
C ILE A 404 -21.94 2.38 6.89
N SER A 405 -23.08 1.74 6.67
CA SER A 405 -24.30 2.03 7.42
C SER A 405 -24.16 1.72 8.91
N GLU A 406 -23.42 0.67 9.27
CA GLU A 406 -23.15 0.32 10.67
C GLU A 406 -22.18 1.34 11.30
N ILE A 407 -21.14 1.77 10.58
CA ILE A 407 -20.20 2.79 11.06
C ILE A 407 -20.92 4.10 11.35
N LYS A 408 -21.90 4.48 10.52
CA LYS A 408 -22.70 5.70 10.75
C LYS A 408 -23.34 5.73 12.13
N GLU A 409 -23.84 4.59 12.62
CA GLU A 409 -24.50 4.49 13.94
C GLU A 409 -23.50 4.59 15.10
N LEU A 410 -22.20 4.42 14.85
CA LEU A 410 -21.13 4.51 15.84
C LEU A 410 -20.55 5.93 15.98
N LEU A 411 -20.78 6.81 15.01
CA LEU A 411 -20.23 8.18 14.93
C LEU A 411 -21.23 9.23 15.41
#